data_e70208edcadbedc1d1f886a5298d0d5f
#
_entry.id   e70208edcadbedc1d1f886a5298d0d5f
#
_cell.length_a   1.000
_cell.length_b   1.000
_cell.length_c   1.000
_cell.angle_alpha   90.00
_cell.angle_beta   90.00
_cell.angle_gamma   90.00
#
_symmetry.space_group_name_H-M   'P 1'
#
loop_
_entity.id
_entity.type
_entity.pdbx_description
1 polymer ?
#
loop_
_entity_poly.entity_id
_entity_poly.type
_entity_poly.pdbx_seq_one_letter_code
_entity_poly.pdbx_strand_id
1 'polypeptide(L)' 'MEKVMAQGRDIEEILYEAHAYGLRNEVFEKVQDLKTDRKYKYVDLVTIYEEAFQEILTQKQKYNYEEN' A
#
# COMPACT_ATOMS: atom_id res chain seq x y z
N MET A 1 6.84 -9.77 17.83
CA MET A 1 7.73 -10.10 16.88
C MET A 1 7.34 -9.71 15.53
N GLU A 2 6.22 -10.15 15.05
CA GLU A 2 5.84 -9.82 13.72
C GLU A 2 5.65 -8.35 13.53
N LYS A 3 5.21 -7.70 14.58
CA LYS A 3 5.02 -6.29 14.49
C LYS A 3 6.28 -5.58 14.19
N VAL A 4 7.36 -6.05 14.76
CA VAL A 4 8.61 -5.42 14.53
C VAL A 4 9.00 -5.47 13.08
N MET A 5 8.75 -6.59 12.47
CA MET A 5 9.09 -6.70 11.08
C MET A 5 8.30 -5.76 10.24
N ALA A 6 7.02 -5.63 10.54
CA ALA A 6 6.20 -4.72 9.77
C ALA A 6 6.72 -3.31 9.89
N GLN A 7 7.20 -2.96 11.07
CA GLN A 7 7.67 -1.62 11.25
C GLN A 7 8.97 -1.37 10.54
N GLY A 8 9.70 -2.40 10.21
CA GLY A 8 10.96 -2.24 9.55
C GLY A 8 10.89 -2.08 8.06
N ARG A 9 9.71 -2.17 7.49
CA ARG A 9 9.60 -2.06 6.04
C ARG A 9 9.80 -0.62 5.63
N ASP A 10 10.41 -0.44 4.48
CA ASP A 10 10.56 0.89 3.93
C ASP A 10 9.87 0.96 2.59
N ILE A 11 9.92 2.13 1.97
CA ILE A 11 9.20 2.37 0.73
C ILE A 11 9.70 1.46 -0.37
N GLU A 12 10.99 1.23 -0.41
CA GLU A 12 11.54 0.38 -1.45
C GLU A 12 11.00 -1.03 -1.36
N GLU A 13 10.91 -1.55 -0.15
CA GLU A 13 10.40 -2.88 0.04
C GLU A 13 8.95 -2.97 -0.37
N ILE A 14 8.18 -1.97 0.00
CA ILE A 14 6.77 -1.95 -0.36
C ILE A 14 6.62 -1.93 -1.87
N LEU A 15 7.41 -1.09 -2.54
CA LEU A 15 7.33 -1.01 -3.99
C LEU A 15 7.79 -2.30 -4.66
N TYR A 16 8.78 -2.95 -4.07
CA TYR A 16 9.25 -4.21 -4.60
C TYR A 16 8.14 -5.25 -4.57
N GLU A 17 7.44 -5.33 -3.44
CA GLU A 17 6.34 -6.26 -3.33
C GLU A 17 5.21 -5.90 -4.27
N ALA A 18 4.91 -4.61 -4.35
CA ALA A 18 3.86 -4.17 -5.27
C ALA A 18 4.20 -4.55 -6.69
N HIS A 19 5.47 -4.44 -7.06
CA HIS A 19 5.90 -4.81 -8.39
C HIS A 19 5.72 -6.31 -8.61
N ALA A 20 6.03 -7.10 -7.59
CA ALA A 20 5.88 -8.54 -7.70
C ALA A 20 4.45 -8.96 -7.95
N TYR A 21 3.50 -8.18 -7.43
CA TYR A 21 2.10 -8.46 -7.66
C TYR A 21 1.55 -7.75 -8.90
N GLY A 22 2.38 -6.98 -9.58
CA GLY A 22 1.92 -6.23 -10.74
C GLY A 22 1.08 -5.04 -10.38
N LEU A 23 1.24 -4.50 -9.17
CA LEU A 23 0.39 -3.43 -8.70
C LEU A 23 1.15 -2.13 -8.46
N ARG A 24 2.37 -2.03 -8.97
CA ARG A 24 3.19 -0.88 -8.67
C ARG A 24 2.54 0.44 -9.07
N ASN A 25 1.98 0.50 -10.26
CA ASN A 25 1.36 1.73 -10.72
C ASN A 25 0.14 2.08 -9.91
N GLU A 26 -0.65 1.08 -9.56
CA GLU A 26 -1.84 1.32 -8.77
C GLU A 26 -1.48 1.82 -7.39
N VAL A 27 -0.43 1.28 -6.81
CA VAL A 27 0.00 1.74 -5.50
C VAL A 27 0.47 3.19 -5.59
N PHE A 28 1.21 3.54 -6.63
CA PHE A 28 1.66 4.91 -6.81
C PHE A 28 0.48 5.86 -6.91
N GLU A 29 -0.51 5.50 -7.67
CA GLU A 29 -1.67 6.35 -7.83
C GLU A 29 -2.41 6.50 -6.52
N LYS A 30 -2.54 5.41 -5.78
CA LYS A 30 -3.21 5.47 -4.50
C LYS A 30 -2.44 6.35 -3.53
N VAL A 31 -1.14 6.27 -3.55
CA VAL A 31 -0.32 7.12 -2.70
C VAL A 31 -0.59 8.59 -2.99
N GLN A 32 -0.68 8.95 -4.26
CA GLN A 32 -0.96 10.33 -4.60
C GLN A 32 -2.31 10.77 -4.07
N ASP A 33 -3.30 9.91 -4.17
CA ASP A 33 -4.60 10.20 -3.62
C ASP A 33 -4.55 10.41 -2.12
N LEU A 34 -3.87 9.53 -1.42
CA LEU A 34 -3.80 9.64 0.03
C LEU A 34 -3.06 10.90 0.44
N LYS A 35 -2.03 11.26 -0.30
CA LYS A 35 -1.25 12.44 0.05
C LYS A 35 -2.07 13.72 -0.04
N THR A 36 -3.07 13.73 -0.87
CA THR A 36 -3.92 14.92 -0.98
C THR A 36 -5.02 14.94 0.05
N ASP A 37 -5.16 13.88 0.82
CA ASP A 37 -6.20 13.81 1.83
C ASP A 37 -5.69 14.46 3.10
N ARG A 38 -6.53 15.30 3.70
CA ARG A 38 -6.12 16.03 4.89
C ARG A 38 -5.74 15.13 6.04
N LYS A 39 -6.39 14.02 6.19
CA LYS A 39 -6.11 13.19 7.33
C LYS A 39 -4.75 12.53 7.23
N TYR A 40 -4.09 12.59 6.07
CA TYR A 40 -2.76 12.04 5.92
C TYR A 40 -1.69 13.11 5.92
N LYS A 41 -2.07 14.33 6.28
CA LYS A 41 -1.15 15.45 6.20
C LYS A 41 0.12 15.25 7.01
N TYR A 42 -0.02 14.66 8.19
CA TYR A 42 1.12 14.47 9.07
C TYR A 42 1.55 13.03 9.18
N VAL A 43 1.10 12.19 8.28
CA VAL A 43 1.44 10.78 8.33
C VAL A 43 2.72 10.55 7.56
N ASP A 44 3.57 9.68 8.07
CA ASP A 44 4.82 9.32 7.41
C ASP A 44 4.59 8.81 6.02
N LEU A 45 5.52 9.09 5.12
CA LEU A 45 5.41 8.61 3.75
C LEU A 45 5.41 7.09 3.70
N VAL A 46 6.21 6.45 4.53
CA VAL A 46 6.23 5.00 4.56
C VAL A 46 4.86 4.45 4.93
N THR A 47 4.22 5.06 5.91
CA THR A 47 2.90 4.62 6.32
C THR A 47 1.90 4.80 5.20
N ILE A 48 2.00 5.89 4.46
CA ILE A 48 1.09 6.12 3.34
C ILE A 48 1.27 5.05 2.28
N TYR A 49 2.52 4.69 1.97
CA TYR A 49 2.76 3.64 1.00
C TYR A 49 2.23 2.31 1.50
N GLU A 50 2.42 2.03 2.78
CA GLU A 50 1.92 0.78 3.33
C GLU A 50 0.42 0.70 3.25
N GLU A 51 -0.25 1.77 3.60
CA GLU A 51 -1.71 1.76 3.55
C GLU A 51 -2.20 1.68 2.12
N ALA A 52 -1.54 2.36 1.20
CA ALA A 52 -1.92 2.29 -0.19
C ALA A 52 -1.80 0.85 -0.69
N PHE A 53 -0.70 0.21 -0.36
CA PHE A 53 -0.48 -1.15 -0.81
C PHE A 53 -1.53 -2.09 -0.23
N GLN A 54 -1.82 -1.95 1.06
CA GLN A 54 -2.81 -2.80 1.69
C GLN A 54 -4.19 -2.60 1.09
N GLU A 55 -4.55 -1.37 0.81
CA GLU A 55 -5.84 -1.12 0.21
C GLU A 55 -5.97 -1.72 -1.17
N ILE A 56 -4.92 -1.58 -1.98
CA ILE A 56 -4.95 -2.14 -3.32
C ILE A 56 -5.02 -3.67 -3.25
N LEU A 57 -4.24 -4.26 -2.35
CA LEU A 57 -4.26 -5.70 -2.20
C LEU A 57 -5.66 -6.19 -1.79
N THR A 58 -6.26 -5.50 -0.84
CA THR A 58 -7.57 -5.88 -0.37
C THR A 58 -8.60 -5.78 -1.49
N GLN A 59 -8.52 -4.73 -2.27
CA GLN A 59 -9.46 -4.56 -3.36
C GLN A 59 -9.30 -5.65 -4.40
N LYS A 60 -8.06 -6.01 -4.72
CA LYS A 60 -7.85 -7.05 -5.70
C LYS A 60 -8.33 -8.40 -5.19
N GLN A 61 -8.06 -8.69 -3.94
CA GLN A 61 -8.50 -9.95 -3.38
C GLN A 61 -10.02 -10.03 -3.33
N LYS A 62 -10.64 -8.94 -2.95
CA LYS A 62 -12.07 -8.91 -2.88
C LYS A 62 -12.69 -9.12 -4.25
N TYR A 63 -12.11 -8.48 -5.23
CA TYR A 63 -12.62 -8.59 -6.58
C TYR A 63 -12.51 -10.03 -7.07
N ASN A 64 -11.37 -10.66 -6.84
CA ASN A 64 -11.18 -12.03 -7.25
C ASN A 64 -12.16 -12.95 -6.56
N TYR A 65 -12.36 -12.72 -5.30
CA TYR A 65 -13.25 -13.54 -4.52
C TYR A 65 -14.65 -13.46 -5.08
N GLU A 66 -15.07 -12.29 -5.47
CA GLU A 66 -16.40 -12.11 -6.00
C GLU A 66 -16.56 -12.78 -7.34
N GLU A 67 -15.51 -12.86 -8.08
CA GLU A 67 -15.59 -13.48 -9.38
C GLU A 67 -15.85 -14.95 -9.25
N ASN A 68 -15.39 -15.55 -8.22
CA ASN A 68 -15.68 -16.93 -8.00
C ASN A 68 -17.08 -17.12 -7.55
#